data_42d6ad850637be82012dc35a5c122915
#
_entry.id   42d6ad850637be82012dc35a5c122915
#
_cell.length_a   1.000
_cell.length_b   1.000
_cell.length_c   1.000
_cell.angle_alpha   90.00
_cell.angle_beta   90.00
_cell.angle_gamma   90.00
#
_symmetry.space_group_name_H-M   'P 1'
#
loop_
_entity.id
_entity.type
_entity.pdbx_description
1 polymer ?
#
loop_
_entity_poly.entity_id
_entity_poly.type
_entity_poly.pdbx_seq_one_letter_code
_entity_poly.pdbx_strand_id
1 'polypeptide(L)'
;SPAELIASLMNHVSATARDSFLGHMDSVDSKLAQEVQRVMFTFADIASRVNPRDVAKVMKEVEEPVLMTALKSALATENPSADFILGNIAKRLSERLREDLDGMPDVRQKEGEAAQAALVNAIQTLARRGEIKLIEIDAGDD
;
A
#
# COMPACT_ATOMS: atom_id res chain seq x y z
N SER A 1 -9.45 -16.93 9.70
CA SER A 1 -10.73 -16.91 8.98
C SER A 1 -10.49 -17.06 7.48
N PRO A 2 -11.49 -17.51 6.71
CA PRO A 2 -11.35 -17.60 5.25
C PRO A 2 -10.98 -16.27 4.61
N ALA A 3 -11.55 -15.16 5.07
CA ALA A 3 -11.27 -13.85 4.53
C ALA A 3 -9.81 -13.46 4.73
N GLU A 4 -9.25 -13.74 5.90
CA GLU A 4 -7.86 -13.45 6.21
C GLU A 4 -6.91 -14.26 5.32
N LEU A 5 -7.21 -15.53 5.12
CA LEU A 5 -6.39 -16.39 4.27
C LEU A 5 -6.40 -15.90 2.83
N ILE A 6 -7.57 -15.58 2.30
CA ILE A 6 -7.72 -15.08 0.94
C ILE A 6 -7.01 -13.74 0.77
N ALA A 7 -7.17 -12.83 1.74
CA ALA A 7 -6.49 -11.53 1.72
C ALA A 7 -4.97 -11.69 1.69
N SER A 8 -4.46 -12.63 2.50
CA SER A 8 -3.03 -12.92 2.53
C SER A 8 -2.52 -13.42 1.17
N LEU A 9 -3.29 -14.31 0.53
CA LEU A 9 -2.93 -14.81 -0.79
C LEU A 9 -2.97 -13.70 -1.85
N MET A 10 -3.95 -12.80 -1.75
CA MET A 10 -4.08 -11.71 -2.71
C MET A 10 -2.92 -10.73 -2.68
N ASN A 11 -2.22 -10.62 -1.56
CA ASN A 11 -1.05 -9.75 -1.47
C ASN A 11 0.13 -10.25 -2.31
N HIS A 12 0.09 -11.50 -2.77
CA HIS A 12 1.16 -12.12 -3.55
C HIS A 12 0.88 -12.18 -5.05
N VAL A 13 -0.27 -11.68 -5.49
CA VAL A 13 -0.62 -11.69 -6.92
C VAL A 13 -0.56 -10.27 -7.49
N SER A 14 -0.52 -10.16 -8.82
CA SER A 14 -0.50 -8.85 -9.47
C SER A 14 -1.79 -8.09 -9.18
N ALA A 15 -1.73 -6.76 -9.30
CA ALA A 15 -2.90 -5.92 -9.09
C ALA A 15 -4.05 -6.29 -10.04
N THR A 16 -3.73 -6.56 -11.31
CA THR A 16 -4.74 -6.95 -12.30
C THR A 16 -5.41 -8.26 -11.95
N ALA A 17 -4.62 -9.28 -11.56
CA ALA A 17 -5.17 -10.58 -11.18
C ALA A 17 -6.01 -10.47 -9.92
N ARG A 18 -5.56 -9.66 -8.96
CA ARG A 18 -6.29 -9.42 -7.71
C ARG A 18 -7.65 -8.80 -7.97
N ASP A 19 -7.70 -7.76 -8.81
CA ASP A 19 -8.94 -7.06 -9.12
C ASP A 19 -9.92 -7.97 -9.87
N SER A 20 -9.42 -8.78 -10.81
CA SER A 20 -10.23 -9.76 -11.51
C SER A 20 -10.83 -10.79 -10.56
N PHE A 21 -10.01 -11.31 -9.66
CA PHE A 21 -10.45 -12.31 -8.69
C PHE A 21 -11.51 -11.75 -7.76
N LEU A 22 -11.28 -10.52 -7.23
CA LEU A 22 -12.22 -9.88 -6.33
C LEU A 22 -13.55 -9.58 -7.01
N GLY A 23 -13.51 -9.14 -8.27
CA GLY A 23 -14.73 -8.92 -9.05
C GLY A 23 -15.52 -10.19 -9.26
N HIS A 24 -14.83 -11.29 -9.57
CA HIS A 24 -15.47 -12.60 -9.72
C HIS A 24 -16.06 -13.08 -8.40
N MET A 25 -15.30 -12.93 -7.31
CA MET A 25 -15.77 -13.33 -5.97
C MET A 25 -17.00 -12.54 -5.57
N ASP A 26 -17.05 -11.25 -5.90
CA ASP A 26 -18.21 -10.41 -5.57
C ASP A 26 -19.48 -10.91 -6.25
N SER A 27 -19.37 -11.47 -7.45
CA SER A 27 -20.52 -12.01 -8.16
C SER A 27 -20.97 -13.37 -7.62
N VAL A 28 -20.08 -14.12 -6.96
CA VAL A 28 -20.38 -15.44 -6.42
C VAL A 28 -20.76 -15.39 -4.93
N ASP A 29 -20.02 -14.62 -4.15
CA ASP A 29 -20.26 -14.47 -2.72
C ASP A 29 -19.86 -13.06 -2.30
N SER A 30 -20.78 -12.11 -2.44
CA SER A 30 -20.47 -10.71 -2.19
C SER A 30 -20.14 -10.43 -0.72
N LYS A 31 -20.69 -11.22 0.19
CA LYS A 31 -20.41 -11.06 1.62
C LYS A 31 -18.97 -11.41 1.95
N LEU A 32 -18.49 -12.53 1.40
CA LEU A 32 -17.10 -12.93 1.57
C LEU A 32 -16.16 -11.94 0.88
N ALA A 33 -16.52 -11.46 -0.31
CA ALA A 33 -15.73 -10.47 -1.03
C ALA A 33 -15.56 -9.20 -0.22
N GLN A 34 -16.62 -8.73 0.43
CA GLN A 34 -16.55 -7.56 1.30
C GLN A 34 -15.65 -7.77 2.51
N GLU A 35 -15.71 -8.96 3.11
CA GLU A 35 -14.83 -9.30 4.23
C GLU A 35 -13.37 -9.35 3.81
N VAL A 36 -13.09 -9.93 2.64
CA VAL A 36 -11.73 -9.98 2.10
C VAL A 36 -11.20 -8.57 1.87
N GLN A 37 -11.99 -7.69 1.26
CA GLN A 37 -11.59 -6.31 1.02
C GLN A 37 -11.33 -5.56 2.32
N ARG A 38 -12.11 -5.84 3.37
CA ARG A 38 -11.93 -5.20 4.67
C ARG A 38 -10.59 -5.59 5.30
N VAL A 39 -10.18 -6.84 5.12
CA VAL A 39 -8.93 -7.37 5.70
C VAL A 39 -7.72 -7.02 4.84
N MET A 40 -7.93 -6.88 3.52
CA MET A 40 -6.86 -6.54 2.60
C MET A 40 -6.33 -5.15 2.84
N PHE A 41 -5.03 -5.01 2.62
CA PHE A 41 -4.37 -3.72 2.65
C PHE A 41 -3.45 -3.65 1.45
N THR A 42 -3.68 -2.69 0.57
CA THR A 42 -2.86 -2.50 -0.63
C THR A 42 -2.10 -1.18 -0.53
N PHE A 43 -1.14 -0.99 -1.44
CA PHE A 43 -0.38 0.25 -1.46
C PHE A 43 -1.28 1.48 -1.63
N ALA A 44 -2.34 1.37 -2.42
CA ALA A 44 -3.29 2.47 -2.62
C ALA A 44 -4.02 2.85 -1.32
N ASP A 45 -4.16 1.91 -0.39
CA ASP A 45 -4.86 2.14 0.87
C ASP A 45 -4.03 2.95 1.87
N ILE A 46 -2.74 3.12 1.62
CA ILE A 46 -1.87 3.89 2.52
C ILE A 46 -2.42 5.30 2.72
N ALA A 47 -2.85 5.95 1.65
CA ALA A 47 -3.34 7.32 1.71
C ALA A 47 -4.56 7.48 2.64
N SER A 48 -5.39 6.44 2.77
CA SER A 48 -6.60 6.51 3.59
C SER A 48 -6.48 5.79 4.94
N ARG A 49 -5.52 4.87 5.06
CA ARG A 49 -5.43 4.01 6.24
C ARG A 49 -4.28 4.35 7.18
N VAL A 50 -3.23 4.98 6.69
CA VAL A 50 -2.09 5.37 7.54
C VAL A 50 -2.29 6.79 8.02
N ASN A 51 -2.13 6.99 9.33
CA ASN A 51 -2.22 8.32 9.89
C ASN A 51 -1.02 9.15 9.38
N PRO A 52 -1.24 10.39 8.91
CA PRO A 52 -0.13 11.22 8.42
C PRO A 52 1.06 11.31 9.36
N ARG A 53 0.81 11.35 10.67
CA ARG A 53 1.88 11.42 11.68
C ARG A 53 2.73 10.17 11.77
N ASP A 54 2.23 9.04 11.24
CA ASP A 54 2.93 7.75 11.31
C ASP A 54 3.77 7.48 10.06
N VAL A 55 3.67 8.30 9.02
CA VAL A 55 4.39 8.10 7.77
C VAL A 55 5.90 8.04 7.99
N ALA A 56 6.45 8.96 8.77
CA ALA A 56 7.89 8.98 9.05
C ALA A 56 8.36 7.68 9.73
N LYS A 57 7.53 7.12 10.61
CA LYS A 57 7.83 5.87 11.29
C LYS A 57 7.87 4.70 10.32
N VAL A 58 6.91 4.66 9.40
CA VAL A 58 6.86 3.64 8.34
C VAL A 58 8.12 3.71 7.47
N MET A 59 8.53 4.92 7.10
CA MET A 59 9.70 5.15 6.25
C MET A 59 10.99 4.57 6.84
N LYS A 60 11.10 4.52 8.16
CA LYS A 60 12.28 3.99 8.84
C LYS A 60 12.35 2.47 8.80
N GLU A 61 11.24 1.80 8.47
CA GLU A 61 11.17 0.34 8.46
C GLU A 61 11.58 -0.27 7.12
N VAL A 62 11.73 0.52 6.08
CA VAL A 62 12.15 0.04 4.77
C VAL A 62 13.42 0.76 4.33
N GLU A 63 14.23 0.06 3.55
CA GLU A 63 15.43 0.65 2.99
C GLU A 63 15.07 1.64 1.87
N GLU A 64 15.84 2.71 1.76
CA GLU A 64 15.55 3.76 0.79
C GLU A 64 15.42 3.25 -0.65
N PRO A 65 16.25 2.32 -1.14
CA PRO A 65 16.07 1.80 -2.52
C PRO A 65 14.70 1.16 -2.73
N VAL A 66 14.20 0.41 -1.75
CA VAL A 66 12.86 -0.21 -1.82
C VAL A 66 11.79 0.87 -1.86
N LEU A 67 11.90 1.85 -0.97
CA LEU A 67 10.97 2.97 -0.94
C LEU A 67 10.94 3.72 -2.27
N MET A 68 12.11 4.02 -2.82
CA MET A 68 12.20 4.75 -4.10
C MET A 68 11.58 3.98 -5.25
N THR A 69 11.81 2.67 -5.30
CA THR A 69 11.20 1.82 -6.32
C THR A 69 9.69 1.81 -6.20
N ALA A 70 9.18 1.70 -4.98
CA ALA A 70 7.73 1.72 -4.73
C ALA A 70 7.12 3.07 -5.14
N LEU A 71 7.78 4.18 -4.79
CA LEU A 71 7.28 5.52 -5.10
C LEU A 71 7.34 5.80 -6.61
N LYS A 72 8.42 5.42 -7.27
CA LYS A 72 8.56 5.64 -8.73
C LYS A 72 7.45 4.91 -9.47
N SER A 73 7.20 3.66 -9.11
CA SER A 73 6.11 2.88 -9.70
C SER A 73 4.75 3.51 -9.43
N ALA A 74 4.53 4.01 -8.21
CA ALA A 74 3.28 4.63 -7.83
C ALA A 74 3.01 5.92 -8.59
N LEU A 75 4.05 6.74 -8.79
CA LEU A 75 3.92 7.98 -9.56
C LEU A 75 3.58 7.69 -11.02
N ALA A 76 4.14 6.63 -11.59
CA ALA A 76 3.86 6.24 -12.98
C ALA A 76 2.40 5.83 -13.17
N THR A 77 1.75 5.31 -12.14
CA THR A 77 0.34 4.88 -12.20
C THR A 77 -0.61 5.87 -11.53
N GLU A 78 -0.11 7.05 -11.17
CA GLU A 78 -0.90 8.10 -10.50
C GLU A 78 -1.55 7.61 -9.20
N ASN A 79 -0.86 6.72 -8.48
CA ASN A 79 -1.34 6.20 -7.21
C ASN A 79 -1.25 7.29 -6.13
N PRO A 80 -2.36 7.62 -5.46
CA PRO A 80 -2.38 8.74 -4.49
C PRO A 80 -1.46 8.54 -3.29
N SER A 81 -1.06 7.32 -2.98
CA SER A 81 -0.20 7.05 -1.85
C SER A 81 1.20 7.63 -2.01
N ALA A 82 1.68 7.81 -3.24
CA ALA A 82 2.99 8.43 -3.47
C ALA A 82 3.01 9.87 -2.96
N ASP A 83 2.04 10.68 -3.36
CA ASP A 83 1.95 12.07 -2.90
C ASP A 83 1.63 12.15 -1.43
N PHE A 84 0.82 11.23 -0.91
CA PHE A 84 0.52 11.16 0.51
C PHE A 84 1.81 10.95 1.33
N ILE A 85 2.63 9.99 0.95
CA ILE A 85 3.90 9.71 1.65
C ILE A 85 4.82 10.92 1.56
N LEU A 86 5.02 11.45 0.35
CA LEU A 86 5.93 12.57 0.13
C LEU A 86 5.44 13.87 0.79
N GLY A 87 4.13 14.01 0.97
CA GLY A 87 3.54 15.17 1.62
C GLY A 87 3.55 15.13 3.15
N ASN A 88 3.91 13.99 3.75
CA ASN A 88 3.84 13.79 5.19
C ASN A 88 5.20 13.44 5.81
N ILE A 89 6.28 13.84 5.18
CA ILE A 89 7.64 13.72 5.69
C ILE A 89 8.26 15.11 5.73
N ALA A 90 9.46 15.22 6.32
CA ALA A 90 10.14 16.50 6.39
C ALA A 90 10.32 17.10 5.00
N LYS A 91 10.10 18.40 4.89
CA LYS A 91 10.10 19.10 3.60
C LYS A 91 11.40 18.90 2.82
N ARG A 92 12.56 19.00 3.47
CA ARG A 92 13.85 18.81 2.81
C ARG A 92 14.01 17.38 2.28
N LEU A 93 13.56 16.40 3.06
CA LEU A 93 13.60 15.01 2.63
C LEU A 93 12.68 14.80 1.44
N SER A 94 11.48 15.33 1.49
CA SER A 94 10.53 15.24 0.39
C SER A 94 11.10 15.83 -0.90
N GLU A 95 11.69 17.01 -0.82
CA GLU A 95 12.30 17.67 -1.97
C GLU A 95 13.43 16.82 -2.57
N ARG A 96 14.30 16.28 -1.71
CA ARG A 96 15.40 15.42 -2.15
C ARG A 96 14.87 14.15 -2.83
N LEU A 97 13.87 13.51 -2.22
CA LEU A 97 13.32 12.28 -2.79
C LEU A 97 12.62 12.54 -4.12
N ARG A 98 11.88 13.65 -4.24
CA ARG A 98 11.22 14.01 -5.50
C ARG A 98 12.24 14.27 -6.60
N GLU A 99 13.31 14.94 -6.28
CA GLU A 99 14.40 15.20 -7.23
C GLU A 99 15.06 13.90 -7.68
N ASP A 100 15.35 13.02 -6.72
CA ASP A 100 15.93 11.71 -7.02
C ASP A 100 14.98 10.85 -7.87
N LEU A 101 13.67 10.91 -7.58
CA LEU A 101 12.67 10.19 -8.36
C LEU A 101 12.60 10.66 -9.80
N ASP A 102 12.72 11.98 -10.02
CA ASP A 102 12.70 12.55 -11.36
C ASP A 102 13.88 12.06 -12.20
N GLY A 103 15.03 11.83 -11.58
CA GLY A 103 16.21 11.33 -12.26
C GLY A 103 16.30 9.82 -12.36
N MET A 104 15.36 9.13 -11.79
CA MET A 104 15.34 7.67 -11.72
C MET A 104 14.77 7.06 -13.00
N PRO A 105 15.37 5.97 -13.54
CA PRO A 105 14.76 5.29 -14.69
C PRO A 105 13.43 4.64 -14.30
N ASP A 106 12.59 4.39 -15.31
CA ASP A 106 11.32 3.74 -15.10
C ASP A 106 11.50 2.36 -14.46
N VAL A 107 10.57 2.02 -13.56
CA VAL A 107 10.60 0.77 -12.84
C VAL A 107 9.69 -0.25 -13.55
N ARG A 108 10.16 -1.47 -13.68
CA ARG A 108 9.31 -2.56 -14.21
C ARG A 108 8.16 -2.82 -13.26
N GLN A 109 6.99 -3.13 -13.83
CA GLN A 109 5.77 -3.35 -13.04
C GLN A 109 5.98 -4.37 -11.91
N LYS A 110 6.62 -5.48 -12.23
CA LYS A 110 6.86 -6.55 -11.24
C LYS A 110 7.75 -6.08 -10.09
N GLU A 111 8.79 -5.33 -10.41
CA GLU A 111 9.70 -4.77 -9.39
C GLU A 111 8.99 -3.73 -8.53
N GLY A 112 8.20 -2.87 -9.16
CA GLY A 112 7.42 -1.86 -8.46
C GLY A 112 6.40 -2.47 -7.51
N GLU A 113 5.69 -3.48 -7.97
CA GLU A 113 4.71 -4.17 -7.13
C GLU A 113 5.37 -4.89 -5.96
N ALA A 114 6.54 -5.50 -6.18
CA ALA A 114 7.28 -6.15 -5.10
C ALA A 114 7.73 -5.14 -4.04
N ALA A 115 8.20 -3.98 -4.47
CA ALA A 115 8.63 -2.91 -3.56
C ALA A 115 7.42 -2.36 -2.78
N GLN A 116 6.30 -2.16 -3.45
CA GLN A 116 5.08 -1.70 -2.81
C GLN A 116 4.56 -2.71 -1.79
N ALA A 117 4.63 -4.00 -2.12
CA ALA A 117 4.25 -5.07 -1.20
C ALA A 117 5.13 -5.09 0.05
N ALA A 118 6.43 -4.83 -0.11
CA ALA A 118 7.35 -4.75 1.02
C ALA A 118 6.98 -3.60 1.95
N LEU A 119 6.57 -2.46 1.40
CA LEU A 119 6.15 -1.32 2.19
C LEU A 119 4.84 -1.62 2.93
N VAL A 120 3.88 -2.23 2.25
CA VAL A 120 2.63 -2.66 2.87
C VAL A 120 2.89 -3.64 4.02
N ASN A 121 3.79 -4.59 3.80
CA ASN A 121 4.14 -5.57 4.82
C ASN A 121 4.77 -4.89 6.06
N ALA A 122 5.62 -3.90 5.84
CA ALA A 122 6.21 -3.13 6.94
C ALA A 122 5.14 -2.40 7.75
N ILE A 123 4.17 -1.79 7.07
CA ILE A 123 3.05 -1.11 7.73
C ILE A 123 2.23 -2.08 8.57
N GLN A 124 1.90 -3.23 8.01
CA GLN A 124 1.12 -4.24 8.72
C GLN A 124 1.87 -4.78 9.93
N THR A 125 3.18 -4.94 9.80
CA THR A 125 4.02 -5.37 10.92
C THR A 125 4.01 -4.36 12.06
N LEU A 126 4.17 -3.08 11.74
CA LEU A 126 4.10 -2.02 12.75
C LEU A 126 2.74 -1.98 13.43
N ALA A 127 1.67 -2.15 12.66
CA ALA A 127 0.31 -2.16 13.20
C ALA A 127 0.11 -3.35 14.15
N ARG A 128 0.58 -4.54 13.78
CA ARG A 128 0.48 -5.73 14.62
C ARG A 128 1.25 -5.58 15.93
N ARG A 129 2.36 -4.85 15.89
CA ARG A 129 3.17 -4.58 17.09
C ARG A 129 2.61 -3.47 17.95
N GLY A 130 1.56 -2.80 17.50
CA GLY A 130 0.98 -1.66 18.21
C GLY A 130 1.80 -0.38 18.10
N GLU A 131 2.78 -0.34 17.22
CA GLU A 131 3.62 0.86 17.04
C GLU A 131 2.94 1.95 16.24
N ILE A 132 2.00 1.54 15.36
CA ILE A 132 1.11 2.47 14.67
C ILE A 132 -0.30 1.94 14.76
N LYS A 133 -1.28 2.82 14.56
CA LYS A 133 -2.68 2.43 14.53
C LYS A 133 -3.27 2.84 13.18
N LEU A 134 -3.74 1.85 12.43
CA LEU A 134 -4.38 2.11 11.14
C LEU A 134 -5.75 2.73 11.34
N ILE A 135 -6.07 3.67 10.46
CA ILE A 135 -7.41 4.28 10.43
C ILE A 135 -8.37 3.22 9.91
N GLU A 136 -9.45 2.98 10.65
CA GLU A 136 -10.45 2.01 10.22
C GLU A 136 -11.35 2.60 9.14
N ILE A 137 -11.58 1.81 8.10
CA ILE A 137 -12.56 2.17 7.09
C ILE A 137 -13.89 1.66 7.59
N ASP A 138 -14.86 2.56 7.70
CA ASP A 138 -16.19 2.20 8.15
C ASP A 138 -16.95 1.55 6.99
N ALA A 139 -16.68 0.27 6.78
CA ALA A 139 -17.28 -0.50 5.70
C ALA A 139 -18.73 -0.88 5.96
N GLY A 140 -19.22 -0.60 7.16
CA GLY A 140 -20.60 -0.88 7.53
C GLY A 140 -21.56 0.28 7.25
N ASP A 141 -21.04 1.38 6.81
CA ASP A 141 -21.80 2.63 6.62
C ASP A 141 -22.31 2.75 5.19
N ASP A 142 -23.13 1.89 4.80
CA ASP A 142 -23.73 1.95 3.46
C ASP A 142 -25.14 2.49 3.51
#